data_dd7dc22bd592d9340d843d1886c74a9f
#
_entry.id   dd7dc22bd592d9340d843d1886c74a9f
#
_cell.length_a   1.000
_cell.length_b   1.000
_cell.length_c   1.000
_cell.angle_alpha   90.00
_cell.angle_beta   90.00
_cell.angle_gamma   90.00
#
_symmetry.space_group_name_H-M   'P 1'
#
loop_
_entity.id
_entity.type
_entity.pdbx_description
1 polymer ?
#
loop_
_entity_poly.entity_id
_entity_poly.type
_entity_poly.pdbx_seq_one_letter_code
_entity_poly.pdbx_strand_id
1 'polypeptide(L)'
;MKKPGTRLVVGSLLLALTVGSAQAGNADLCFRGVNLSGAEYGEADGKEGINFTYPSQQTVNYFAGKGFDAVRLPFKWERLQRALGAPLDPVELERLKTSVTGLRAKGFTVILDPHNFGYYSGGKIGTAQVPARQFAQFWIRLAAEFANQDGIVFGLMNEPYDIDPKDWLDAANQAIAGIRAVKARNLILVPGTYWSGVSSWETDFGKGANGPVMLGVRDPIDNYGFEVHQYMDEDLSGTHTACVNADIAVNAIAKLSDWLRANDKRAFLGEFGGSEEPDCLAGLKRMTGQMAEDSDVWLGWTYWAGGDWWPEGEGNNIKPTAKGDRKQLSSLVPNLSPPASKPGSCAIIPPQG
;
A
#
# COMPACT_ATOMS: atom_id res chain seq x y z
N MET A 1 -92.54 3.97 -8.36
CA MET A 1 -91.42 3.67 -9.25
C MET A 1 -90.18 4.32 -8.61
N LYS A 2 -89.32 3.50 -7.99
CA LYS A 2 -88.09 3.89 -7.31
C LYS A 2 -86.90 3.60 -8.25
N LYS A 3 -86.10 4.63 -8.53
CA LYS A 3 -84.83 4.51 -9.30
C LYS A 3 -83.69 3.90 -8.41
N PRO A 4 -82.85 3.02 -8.93
CA PRO A 4 -81.76 2.47 -8.18
C PRO A 4 -80.55 3.44 -8.18
N GLY A 5 -79.97 3.68 -7.01
CA GLY A 5 -78.78 4.48 -6.84
C GLY A 5 -77.52 3.69 -7.18
N THR A 6 -76.69 4.28 -8.02
CA THR A 6 -75.37 3.78 -8.40
C THR A 6 -74.36 4.12 -7.28
N ARG A 7 -73.75 3.10 -6.67
CA ARG A 7 -72.63 3.25 -5.73
C ARG A 7 -71.33 3.29 -6.51
N LEU A 8 -70.65 4.41 -6.38
CA LEU A 8 -69.30 4.59 -6.87
C LEU A 8 -68.32 3.91 -5.86
N VAL A 9 -67.59 2.88 -6.31
CA VAL A 9 -66.50 2.27 -5.54
C VAL A 9 -65.23 2.97 -5.93
N VAL A 10 -64.68 3.79 -5.01
CA VAL A 10 -63.36 4.40 -5.14
C VAL A 10 -62.33 3.39 -4.71
N GLY A 11 -61.65 2.75 -5.66
CA GLY A 11 -60.53 1.88 -5.42
C GLY A 11 -59.28 2.72 -5.14
N SER A 12 -58.77 2.71 -3.89
CA SER A 12 -57.49 3.28 -3.54
C SER A 12 -56.39 2.36 -4.04
N LEU A 13 -55.66 2.81 -5.06
CA LEU A 13 -54.46 2.15 -5.55
C LEU A 13 -53.26 2.50 -4.62
N LEU A 14 -52.90 1.62 -3.72
CA LEU A 14 -51.66 1.72 -2.93
C LEU A 14 -50.46 1.39 -3.84
N LEU A 15 -49.75 2.45 -4.27
CA LEU A 15 -48.43 2.27 -4.92
C LEU A 15 -47.44 1.88 -3.85
N ALA A 16 -47.08 0.61 -3.79
CA ALA A 16 -45.94 0.13 -2.99
C ALA A 16 -44.62 0.63 -3.66
N LEU A 17 -44.03 1.66 -3.14
CA LEU A 17 -42.65 2.04 -3.45
C LEU A 17 -41.73 0.96 -2.85
N THR A 18 -41.29 0.00 -3.66
CA THR A 18 -40.16 -0.85 -3.34
C THR A 18 -38.92 0.02 -3.40
N VAL A 19 -38.45 0.47 -2.22
CA VAL A 19 -37.09 0.96 -2.07
C VAL A 19 -36.18 -0.24 -2.30
N GLY A 20 -35.75 -0.40 -3.54
CA GLY A 20 -34.68 -1.32 -3.86
C GLY A 20 -33.46 -0.86 -3.05
N SER A 21 -33.07 -1.63 -2.02
CA SER A 21 -31.73 -1.53 -1.48
C SER A 21 -30.78 -1.77 -2.64
N ALA A 22 -30.16 -0.71 -3.13
CA ALA A 22 -28.97 -0.83 -3.97
C ALA A 22 -27.98 -1.66 -3.12
N GLN A 23 -27.83 -2.93 -3.44
CA GLN A 23 -26.71 -3.71 -3.01
C GLN A 23 -25.50 -2.96 -3.56
N ALA A 24 -24.74 -2.29 -2.68
CA ALA A 24 -23.44 -1.79 -3.03
C ALA A 24 -22.69 -3.00 -3.57
N GLY A 25 -22.50 -3.05 -4.88
CA GLY A 25 -21.66 -4.07 -5.49
C GLY A 25 -20.33 -3.95 -4.83
N ASN A 26 -19.78 -5.04 -4.29
CA ASN A 26 -18.43 -5.07 -3.76
C ASN A 26 -17.51 -4.51 -4.85
N ALA A 27 -17.11 -3.25 -4.70
CA ALA A 27 -16.06 -2.70 -5.54
C ALA A 27 -14.81 -3.49 -5.16
N ASP A 28 -14.24 -4.23 -6.12
CA ASP A 28 -13.06 -5.04 -5.85
C ASP A 28 -11.85 -4.14 -5.53
N LEU A 29 -11.03 -4.56 -4.57
CA LEU A 29 -9.75 -3.91 -4.28
C LEU A 29 -8.89 -3.85 -5.54
N CYS A 30 -8.16 -2.75 -5.73
CA CYS A 30 -7.30 -2.54 -6.88
C CYS A 30 -6.08 -3.46 -6.89
N PHE A 31 -5.52 -3.71 -5.70
CA PHE A 31 -4.24 -4.41 -5.54
C PHE A 31 -4.29 -5.40 -4.38
N ARG A 32 -3.79 -6.60 -4.62
CA ARG A 32 -3.61 -7.66 -3.63
C ARG A 32 -2.24 -8.28 -3.83
N GLY A 33 -1.34 -8.00 -2.92
CA GLY A 33 0.05 -8.24 -3.21
C GLY A 33 0.89 -8.76 -2.06
N VAL A 34 2.17 -8.78 -2.33
CA VAL A 34 3.21 -9.21 -1.40
C VAL A 34 4.40 -8.27 -1.48
N ASN A 35 5.04 -8.02 -0.34
CA ASN A 35 6.36 -7.41 -0.29
C ASN A 35 7.41 -8.48 -0.65
N LEU A 36 8.23 -8.23 -1.66
CA LEU A 36 9.34 -9.12 -2.02
C LEU A 36 10.64 -8.52 -1.47
N SER A 37 10.85 -8.78 -0.18
CA SER A 37 12.00 -8.32 0.59
C SER A 37 13.30 -8.91 0.11
N GLY A 38 14.38 -8.13 0.14
CA GLY A 38 15.74 -8.57 -0.24
C GLY A 38 16.62 -7.49 -0.85
N ALA A 39 16.07 -6.59 -1.67
CA ALA A 39 16.86 -5.54 -2.31
C ALA A 39 17.07 -4.30 -1.42
N GLU A 40 16.45 -4.22 -0.28
CA GLU A 40 16.70 -3.22 0.78
C GLU A 40 17.85 -3.63 1.71
N TYR A 41 18.28 -4.91 1.70
CA TYR A 41 19.31 -5.43 2.60
C TYR A 41 20.71 -4.86 2.32
N GLY A 42 21.58 -5.05 3.30
CA GLY A 42 22.99 -4.70 3.21
C GLY A 42 23.24 -3.19 3.18
N GLU A 43 24.52 -2.83 3.08
CA GLU A 43 24.96 -1.43 3.03
C GLU A 43 24.92 -0.87 1.60
N ALA A 44 25.18 0.42 1.46
CA ALA A 44 25.18 1.11 0.17
C ALA A 44 26.17 0.53 -0.84
N ASP A 45 27.33 0.04 -0.40
CA ASP A 45 28.37 -0.60 -1.21
C ASP A 45 28.19 -2.13 -1.35
N GLY A 46 27.06 -2.67 -0.84
CA GLY A 46 26.71 -4.08 -0.89
C GLY A 46 26.73 -4.64 -2.31
N LYS A 47 27.01 -5.95 -2.42
CA LYS A 47 27.04 -6.68 -3.68
C LYS A 47 25.82 -7.56 -3.81
N GLU A 48 25.14 -7.47 -4.97
CA GLU A 48 24.04 -8.35 -5.31
C GLU A 48 24.47 -9.83 -5.25
N GLY A 49 23.59 -10.69 -4.74
CA GLY A 49 23.85 -12.10 -4.52
C GLY A 49 24.73 -12.42 -3.29
N ILE A 50 25.21 -11.39 -2.55
CA ILE A 50 26.01 -11.54 -1.34
C ILE A 50 25.42 -10.78 -0.16
N ASN A 51 25.08 -9.52 -0.35
CA ASN A 51 24.57 -8.64 0.71
C ASN A 51 23.09 -8.29 0.53
N PHE A 52 22.59 -8.40 -0.68
CA PHE A 52 21.19 -8.18 -1.05
C PHE A 52 20.84 -8.97 -2.31
N THR A 53 19.54 -9.08 -2.60
CA THR A 53 19.06 -9.72 -3.83
C THR A 53 17.74 -9.11 -4.28
N TYR A 54 17.57 -9.00 -5.58
CA TYR A 54 16.24 -8.78 -6.18
C TYR A 54 15.48 -10.11 -6.31
N PRO A 55 14.14 -10.09 -6.43
CA PRO A 55 13.35 -11.31 -6.53
C PRO A 55 13.76 -12.16 -7.75
N SER A 56 13.96 -13.46 -7.52
CA SER A 56 14.20 -14.42 -8.60
C SER A 56 12.93 -14.67 -9.41
N GLN A 57 13.09 -15.10 -10.66
CA GLN A 57 11.98 -15.49 -11.52
C GLN A 57 11.15 -16.63 -10.92
N GLN A 58 11.75 -17.50 -10.12
CA GLN A 58 11.03 -18.56 -9.41
C GLN A 58 10.05 -17.97 -8.39
N THR A 59 10.49 -17.05 -7.56
CA THR A 59 9.66 -16.35 -6.57
C THR A 59 8.55 -15.56 -7.26
N VAL A 60 8.87 -14.83 -8.33
CA VAL A 60 7.89 -14.08 -9.12
C VAL A 60 6.82 -15.01 -9.71
N ASN A 61 7.23 -16.13 -10.32
CA ASN A 61 6.29 -17.13 -10.87
C ASN A 61 5.40 -17.76 -9.79
N TYR A 62 5.95 -18.03 -8.61
CA TYR A 62 5.18 -18.59 -7.51
C TYR A 62 4.04 -17.66 -7.09
N PHE A 63 4.31 -16.42 -6.77
CA PHE A 63 3.27 -15.47 -6.32
C PHE A 63 2.27 -15.13 -7.43
N ALA A 64 2.70 -15.02 -8.68
CA ALA A 64 1.79 -14.88 -9.81
C ALA A 64 0.83 -16.09 -9.92
N GLY A 65 1.36 -17.31 -9.77
CA GLY A 65 0.56 -18.55 -9.77
C GLY A 65 -0.41 -18.67 -8.60
N LYS A 66 -0.23 -17.90 -7.52
CA LYS A 66 -1.15 -17.84 -6.37
C LYS A 66 -2.23 -16.77 -6.51
N GLY A 67 -2.19 -15.95 -7.57
CA GLY A 67 -3.21 -14.95 -7.84
C GLY A 67 -2.91 -13.57 -7.26
N PHE A 68 -1.71 -13.33 -6.73
CA PHE A 68 -1.28 -11.98 -6.37
C PHE A 68 -1.13 -11.11 -7.62
N ASP A 69 -1.58 -9.86 -7.55
CA ASP A 69 -1.59 -8.93 -8.68
C ASP A 69 -0.74 -7.66 -8.43
N ALA A 70 -0.14 -7.55 -7.24
CA ALA A 70 0.77 -6.46 -6.90
C ALA A 70 2.03 -6.96 -6.17
N VAL A 71 3.12 -6.25 -6.34
CA VAL A 71 4.37 -6.42 -5.59
C VAL A 71 4.81 -5.06 -5.09
N ARG A 72 4.99 -4.92 -3.78
CA ARG A 72 5.77 -3.83 -3.20
C ARG A 72 7.24 -4.29 -3.22
N LEU A 73 8.08 -3.54 -3.91
CA LEU A 73 9.48 -3.86 -4.16
C LEU A 73 10.37 -2.92 -3.35
N PRO A 74 10.78 -3.33 -2.13
CA PRO A 74 11.68 -2.53 -1.31
C PRO A 74 13.09 -2.51 -1.90
N PHE A 75 13.75 -1.35 -1.83
CA PHE A 75 15.15 -1.18 -2.22
C PHE A 75 15.81 -0.10 -1.37
N LYS A 76 17.14 -0.04 -1.37
CA LYS A 76 17.91 0.93 -0.60
C LYS A 76 18.20 2.20 -1.40
N TRP A 77 17.80 3.37 -0.86
CA TRP A 77 18.03 4.67 -1.52
C TRP A 77 19.52 4.96 -1.74
N GLU A 78 20.37 4.75 -0.71
CA GLU A 78 21.81 5.00 -0.82
C GLU A 78 22.51 4.15 -1.88
N ARG A 79 21.98 2.98 -2.18
CA ARG A 79 22.52 2.14 -3.25
C ARG A 79 22.14 2.67 -4.62
N LEU A 80 20.91 3.11 -4.77
CA LEU A 80 20.41 3.69 -6.01
C LEU A 80 20.95 5.12 -6.26
N GLN A 81 21.26 5.89 -5.21
CA GLN A 81 21.84 7.22 -5.31
C GLN A 81 22.99 7.36 -4.29
N ARG A 82 24.23 7.23 -4.73
CA ARG A 82 25.43 7.11 -3.89
C ARG A 82 25.77 8.35 -3.07
N ALA A 83 25.30 9.51 -3.50
CA ALA A 83 25.40 10.78 -2.74
C ALA A 83 24.17 11.62 -3.00
N LEU A 84 23.75 12.40 -2.00
CA LEU A 84 22.61 13.30 -2.13
C LEU A 84 22.80 14.26 -3.32
N GLY A 85 21.77 14.37 -4.15
CA GLY A 85 21.78 15.21 -5.35
C GLY A 85 22.58 14.65 -6.54
N ALA A 86 23.34 13.56 -6.39
CA ALA A 86 24.03 12.91 -7.48
C ALA A 86 23.04 12.24 -8.49
N PRO A 87 23.48 11.92 -9.71
CA PRO A 87 22.75 11.02 -10.59
C PRO A 87 22.47 9.67 -9.91
N LEU A 88 21.45 8.95 -10.37
CA LEU A 88 21.22 7.58 -9.96
C LEU A 88 22.39 6.70 -10.44
N ASP A 89 22.77 5.73 -9.61
CA ASP A 89 23.79 4.75 -9.97
C ASP A 89 23.28 3.90 -11.15
N PRO A 90 23.97 3.90 -12.30
CA PRO A 90 23.45 3.26 -13.51
C PRO A 90 23.36 1.73 -13.38
N VAL A 91 24.22 1.12 -12.58
CA VAL A 91 24.22 -0.34 -12.38
C VAL A 91 23.03 -0.74 -11.51
N GLU A 92 22.79 -0.05 -10.40
CA GLU A 92 21.67 -0.34 -9.53
C GLU A 92 20.33 0.04 -10.18
N LEU A 93 20.28 1.11 -10.96
CA LEU A 93 19.09 1.48 -11.72
C LEU A 93 18.73 0.40 -12.74
N GLU A 94 19.71 -0.18 -13.41
CA GLU A 94 19.46 -1.27 -14.38
C GLU A 94 18.95 -2.54 -13.68
N ARG A 95 19.46 -2.88 -12.49
CA ARG A 95 18.95 -3.99 -11.67
C ARG A 95 17.49 -3.77 -11.28
N LEU A 96 17.18 -2.58 -10.80
CA LEU A 96 15.80 -2.20 -10.45
C LEU A 96 14.87 -2.32 -11.67
N LYS A 97 15.27 -1.77 -12.82
CA LYS A 97 14.52 -1.85 -14.08
C LYS A 97 14.31 -3.29 -14.55
N THR A 98 15.34 -4.12 -14.47
CA THR A 98 15.26 -5.54 -14.83
C THR A 98 14.26 -6.27 -13.95
N SER A 99 14.30 -6.05 -12.63
CA SER A 99 13.36 -6.63 -11.69
C SER A 99 11.93 -6.17 -11.98
N VAL A 100 11.72 -4.87 -12.16
CA VAL A 100 10.42 -4.28 -12.52
C VAL A 100 9.90 -4.90 -13.82
N THR A 101 10.73 -5.02 -14.85
CA THR A 101 10.34 -5.63 -16.13
C THR A 101 9.90 -7.08 -15.97
N GLY A 102 10.64 -7.87 -15.17
CA GLY A 102 10.29 -9.25 -14.87
C GLY A 102 8.95 -9.39 -14.13
N LEU A 103 8.68 -8.52 -13.18
CA LEU A 103 7.41 -8.45 -12.45
C LEU A 103 6.27 -8.03 -13.38
N ARG A 104 6.45 -6.98 -14.18
CA ARG A 104 5.46 -6.50 -15.14
C ARG A 104 5.11 -7.54 -16.20
N ALA A 105 6.08 -8.31 -16.68
CA ALA A 105 5.87 -9.41 -17.62
C ALA A 105 4.95 -10.52 -17.06
N LYS A 106 4.77 -10.59 -15.73
CA LYS A 106 3.82 -11.48 -15.05
C LYS A 106 2.51 -10.80 -14.66
N GLY A 107 2.30 -9.55 -15.07
CA GLY A 107 1.08 -8.80 -14.82
C GLY A 107 1.01 -8.08 -13.48
N PHE A 108 2.06 -8.13 -12.65
CA PHE A 108 2.06 -7.43 -11.37
C PHE A 108 2.04 -5.91 -11.53
N THR A 109 1.24 -5.22 -10.77
CA THR A 109 1.50 -3.83 -10.40
C THR A 109 2.70 -3.79 -9.49
N VAL A 110 3.65 -2.88 -9.74
CA VAL A 110 4.89 -2.74 -8.96
C VAL A 110 4.89 -1.42 -8.21
N ILE A 111 4.96 -1.50 -6.88
CA ILE A 111 5.11 -0.35 -6.01
C ILE A 111 6.60 -0.22 -5.70
N LEU A 112 7.21 0.86 -6.18
CA LEU A 112 8.61 1.18 -5.89
C LEU A 112 8.71 1.77 -4.50
N ASP A 113 9.47 1.13 -3.61
CA ASP A 113 9.58 1.49 -2.21
C ASP A 113 11.04 1.73 -1.79
N PRO A 114 11.50 2.99 -1.69
CA PRO A 114 12.75 3.29 -0.99
C PRO A 114 12.58 2.99 0.51
N HIS A 115 13.14 1.85 0.94
CA HIS A 115 12.92 1.25 2.26
C HIS A 115 13.87 1.83 3.32
N ASN A 116 13.76 3.15 3.55
CA ASN A 116 14.78 3.90 4.29
C ASN A 116 14.26 4.61 5.54
N PHE A 117 13.02 4.38 5.97
CA PHE A 117 12.48 4.88 7.25
C PHE A 117 12.55 6.39 7.47
N GLY A 118 12.60 7.17 6.37
CA GLY A 118 12.77 8.62 6.43
C GLY A 118 14.22 9.09 6.59
N TYR A 119 15.20 8.22 6.30
CA TYR A 119 16.62 8.52 6.46
C TYR A 119 17.42 8.30 5.17
N TYR A 120 18.59 8.95 5.11
CA TYR A 120 19.63 8.69 4.13
C TYR A 120 20.99 8.73 4.85
N SER A 121 21.74 7.63 4.82
CA SER A 121 23.06 7.50 5.47
C SER A 121 23.05 8.00 6.94
N GLY A 122 22.03 7.62 7.70
CA GLY A 122 21.85 8.01 9.10
C GLY A 122 21.37 9.45 9.32
N GLY A 123 21.26 10.27 8.29
CA GLY A 123 20.67 11.61 8.36
C GLY A 123 19.16 11.57 8.11
N LYS A 124 18.41 12.35 8.88
CA LYS A 124 16.95 12.43 8.82
C LYS A 124 16.51 13.42 7.74
N ILE A 125 15.51 13.03 6.91
CA ILE A 125 14.89 13.92 5.93
C ILE A 125 14.27 15.14 6.64
N GLY A 126 14.40 16.31 6.05
CA GLY A 126 13.96 17.58 6.62
C GLY A 126 15.03 18.32 7.44
N THR A 127 16.16 17.68 7.75
CA THR A 127 17.29 18.31 8.47
C THR A 127 18.31 18.96 7.53
N ALA A 128 19.28 19.68 8.10
CA ALA A 128 20.41 20.23 7.33
C ALA A 128 21.26 19.13 6.67
N GLN A 129 21.32 17.93 7.28
CA GLN A 129 22.05 16.79 6.73
C GLN A 129 21.37 16.19 5.50
N VAL A 130 20.04 16.06 5.53
CA VAL A 130 19.23 15.56 4.42
C VAL A 130 18.04 16.51 4.18
N PRO A 131 18.29 17.64 3.52
CA PRO A 131 17.22 18.60 3.24
C PRO A 131 16.10 17.98 2.40
N ALA A 132 14.84 18.34 2.66
CA ALA A 132 13.67 17.86 1.92
C ALA A 132 13.82 17.98 0.40
N ARG A 133 14.48 19.06 -0.09
CA ARG A 133 14.79 19.22 -1.52
C ARG A 133 15.67 18.10 -2.11
N GLN A 134 16.51 17.44 -1.30
CA GLN A 134 17.35 16.33 -1.78
C GLN A 134 16.50 15.07 -1.97
N PHE A 135 15.56 14.82 -1.08
CA PHE A 135 14.56 13.79 -1.24
C PHE A 135 13.68 14.04 -2.48
N ALA A 136 13.23 15.27 -2.69
CA ALA A 136 12.52 15.65 -3.91
C ALA A 136 13.37 15.44 -5.17
N GLN A 137 14.66 15.76 -5.15
CA GLN A 137 15.57 15.53 -6.29
C GLN A 137 15.79 14.04 -6.59
N PHE A 138 15.83 13.19 -5.57
CA PHE A 138 15.84 11.74 -5.76
C PHE A 138 14.58 11.30 -6.53
N TRP A 139 13.39 11.73 -6.09
CA TRP A 139 12.14 11.38 -6.74
C TRP A 139 12.01 11.97 -8.16
N ILE A 140 12.50 13.18 -8.41
CA ILE A 140 12.55 13.75 -9.77
C ILE A 140 13.30 12.78 -10.70
N ARG A 141 14.46 12.27 -10.29
CA ARG A 141 15.27 11.35 -11.12
C ARG A 141 14.60 10.00 -11.28
N LEU A 142 14.15 9.39 -10.18
CA LEU A 142 13.54 8.07 -10.24
C LEU A 142 12.22 8.10 -11.00
N ALA A 143 11.38 9.10 -10.76
CA ALA A 143 10.10 9.23 -11.47
C ALA A 143 10.29 9.47 -12.98
N ALA A 144 11.35 10.15 -13.40
CA ALA A 144 11.64 10.32 -14.84
C ALA A 144 11.93 8.99 -15.54
N GLU A 145 12.52 8.01 -14.84
CA GLU A 145 12.83 6.68 -15.39
C GLU A 145 11.59 5.80 -15.59
N PHE A 146 10.52 6.05 -14.81
CA PHE A 146 9.28 5.26 -14.80
C PHE A 146 8.03 6.09 -15.14
N ALA A 147 8.21 7.31 -15.65
CA ALA A 147 7.09 8.22 -15.92
C ALA A 147 6.08 7.59 -16.89
N ASN A 148 4.81 7.58 -16.45
CA ASN A 148 3.67 7.11 -17.22
C ASN A 148 3.78 5.64 -17.71
N GLN A 149 4.63 4.85 -17.09
CA GLN A 149 4.64 3.41 -17.33
C GLN A 149 3.46 2.78 -16.58
N ASP A 150 2.61 2.09 -17.32
CA ASP A 150 1.46 1.38 -16.74
C ASP A 150 1.92 0.34 -15.71
N GLY A 151 1.14 0.20 -14.63
CA GLY A 151 1.43 -0.74 -13.56
C GLY A 151 2.61 -0.36 -12.65
N ILE A 152 3.11 0.88 -12.70
CA ILE A 152 4.12 1.38 -11.76
C ILE A 152 3.51 2.41 -10.82
N VAL A 153 3.68 2.20 -9.52
CA VAL A 153 3.22 3.04 -8.42
C VAL A 153 4.44 3.55 -7.65
N PHE A 154 4.42 4.77 -7.18
CA PHE A 154 5.49 5.39 -6.39
C PHE A 154 5.10 5.40 -4.91
N GLY A 155 5.68 4.50 -4.11
CA GLY A 155 5.66 4.56 -2.65
C GLY A 155 6.75 5.52 -2.19
N LEU A 156 6.40 6.67 -1.60
CA LEU A 156 7.39 7.72 -1.38
C LEU A 156 8.53 7.30 -0.46
N MET A 157 8.24 6.54 0.58
CA MET A 157 9.22 6.13 1.59
C MET A 157 8.64 5.04 2.48
N ASN A 158 9.41 4.02 2.83
CA ASN A 158 9.02 3.12 3.91
C ASN A 158 9.05 3.83 5.26
N GLU A 159 7.97 3.75 6.02
CA GLU A 159 7.86 3.98 7.45
C GLU A 159 8.68 5.17 8.01
N PRO A 160 8.46 6.40 7.59
CA PRO A 160 9.05 7.52 8.30
C PRO A 160 8.69 7.45 9.79
N TYR A 161 9.68 7.50 10.69
CA TYR A 161 9.35 7.45 12.10
C TYR A 161 9.87 8.70 12.81
N ASP A 162 10.70 8.90 13.51
CA ASP A 162 11.23 10.05 14.29
C ASP A 162 11.32 11.39 13.51
N ILE A 163 10.31 11.69 12.70
CA ILE A 163 10.14 12.94 11.94
C ILE A 163 8.82 13.57 12.37
N ASP A 164 8.79 14.86 12.62
CA ASP A 164 7.56 15.57 12.95
C ASP A 164 6.58 15.49 11.76
N PRO A 165 5.28 15.22 11.96
CA PRO A 165 4.33 15.06 10.86
C PRO A 165 4.31 16.24 9.89
N LYS A 166 4.51 17.47 10.37
CA LYS A 166 4.57 18.68 9.51
C LYS A 166 5.84 18.74 8.66
N ASP A 167 6.98 18.32 9.20
CA ASP A 167 8.25 18.29 8.47
C ASP A 167 8.21 17.17 7.40
N TRP A 168 7.62 16.02 7.75
CA TRP A 168 7.38 14.96 6.78
C TRP A 168 6.42 15.40 5.67
N LEU A 169 5.30 16.04 6.01
CA LEU A 169 4.35 16.58 5.04
C LEU A 169 5.03 17.55 4.05
N ASP A 170 5.92 18.44 4.56
CA ASP A 170 6.68 19.36 3.68
C ASP A 170 7.58 18.58 2.72
N ALA A 171 8.32 17.59 3.21
CA ALA A 171 9.18 16.75 2.39
C ALA A 171 8.37 15.94 1.34
N ALA A 172 7.25 15.34 1.73
CA ALA A 172 6.35 14.61 0.84
C ALA A 172 5.78 15.52 -0.26
N ASN A 173 5.32 16.72 0.09
CA ASN A 173 4.80 17.69 -0.88
C ASN A 173 5.88 18.16 -1.88
N GLN A 174 7.14 18.35 -1.43
CA GLN A 174 8.24 18.66 -2.33
C GLN A 174 8.54 17.50 -3.28
N ALA A 175 8.50 16.25 -2.81
CA ALA A 175 8.69 15.05 -3.63
C ALA A 175 7.56 14.91 -4.66
N ILE A 176 6.29 15.06 -4.26
CA ILE A 176 5.13 15.02 -5.15
C ILE A 176 5.26 16.09 -6.24
N ALA A 177 5.56 17.33 -5.86
CA ALA A 177 5.77 18.43 -6.81
C ALA A 177 6.88 18.09 -7.82
N GLY A 178 7.99 17.50 -7.35
CA GLY A 178 9.09 17.02 -8.19
C GLY A 178 8.67 15.94 -9.18
N ILE A 179 7.92 14.93 -8.73
CA ILE A 179 7.36 13.86 -9.56
C ILE A 179 6.45 14.45 -10.66
N ARG A 180 5.58 15.38 -10.30
CA ARG A 180 4.66 15.99 -11.26
C ARG A 180 5.37 16.96 -12.23
N ALA A 181 6.47 17.57 -11.81
CA ALA A 181 7.29 18.42 -12.68
C ALA A 181 7.90 17.65 -13.88
N VAL A 182 8.24 16.37 -13.71
CA VAL A 182 8.69 15.49 -14.80
C VAL A 182 7.52 14.86 -15.58
N LYS A 183 6.29 15.35 -15.36
CA LYS A 183 5.05 14.90 -16.01
C LYS A 183 4.71 13.43 -15.75
N ALA A 184 5.26 12.84 -14.73
CA ALA A 184 4.85 11.52 -14.25
C ALA A 184 3.48 11.61 -13.57
N ARG A 185 2.51 10.84 -14.08
CA ARG A 185 1.11 10.84 -13.61
C ARG A 185 0.78 9.59 -12.77
N ASN A 186 1.75 8.73 -12.56
CA ASN A 186 1.61 7.51 -11.78
C ASN A 186 0.98 7.79 -10.40
N LEU A 187 0.21 6.83 -9.89
CA LEU A 187 -0.29 6.84 -8.52
C LEU A 187 0.88 6.99 -7.54
N ILE A 188 0.70 7.85 -6.54
CA ILE A 188 1.66 8.06 -5.46
C ILE A 188 1.04 7.54 -4.16
N LEU A 189 1.77 6.70 -3.43
CA LEU A 189 1.45 6.29 -2.08
C LEU A 189 2.27 7.12 -1.09
N VAL A 190 1.57 7.77 -0.17
CA VAL A 190 2.16 8.75 0.77
C VAL A 190 2.02 8.21 2.19
N PRO A 191 3.10 7.74 2.82
CA PRO A 191 3.04 7.32 4.21
C PRO A 191 2.90 8.52 5.15
N GLY A 192 2.40 8.25 6.35
CA GLY A 192 2.55 9.14 7.50
C GLY A 192 3.91 8.98 8.14
N THR A 193 4.12 9.64 9.28
CA THR A 193 5.21 9.35 10.21
C THR A 193 4.75 8.37 11.30
N TYR A 194 5.56 8.12 12.34
CA TYR A 194 5.28 7.11 13.37
C TYR A 194 5.02 5.72 12.74
N TRP A 195 5.94 5.30 11.83
CA TRP A 195 5.85 4.04 11.05
C TRP A 195 4.57 3.92 10.22
N SER A 196 3.85 5.03 10.01
CA SER A 196 2.60 5.06 9.26
C SER A 196 1.51 4.13 9.79
N GLY A 197 1.48 3.90 11.13
CA GLY A 197 0.59 2.93 11.77
C GLY A 197 -0.89 3.30 11.65
N VAL A 198 -1.73 2.33 11.25
CA VAL A 198 -3.20 2.52 11.18
C VAL A 198 -3.76 2.84 12.56
N SER A 199 -3.41 2.05 13.57
CA SER A 199 -3.90 2.21 14.94
C SER A 199 -3.49 3.54 15.59
N SER A 200 -2.40 4.15 15.13
CA SER A 200 -1.88 5.42 15.62
C SER A 200 -2.17 6.61 14.70
N TRP A 201 -2.94 6.42 13.61
CA TRP A 201 -3.14 7.44 12.58
C TRP A 201 -3.68 8.78 13.11
N GLU A 202 -4.57 8.73 14.08
CA GLU A 202 -5.17 9.91 14.73
C GLU A 202 -4.56 10.22 16.11
N THR A 203 -3.49 9.51 16.51
CA THR A 203 -2.84 9.72 17.80
C THR A 203 -1.82 10.83 17.73
N ASP A 204 -1.94 11.83 18.61
CA ASP A 204 -0.94 12.88 18.76
C ASP A 204 0.11 12.47 19.80
N PHE A 205 1.33 12.27 19.34
CA PHE A 205 2.49 11.99 20.20
C PHE A 205 3.23 13.27 20.66
N GLY A 206 2.52 14.38 20.71
CA GLY A 206 3.06 15.68 21.16
C GLY A 206 3.58 16.59 20.04
N LYS A 207 3.49 16.14 18.77
CA LYS A 207 3.96 16.90 17.58
C LYS A 207 2.91 16.94 16.46
N GLY A 208 1.71 16.50 16.75
CA GLY A 208 0.59 16.36 15.83
C GLY A 208 0.37 14.91 15.41
N ALA A 209 -0.88 14.58 15.06
CA ALA A 209 -1.27 13.29 14.53
C ALA A 209 -1.14 13.25 13.00
N ASN A 210 -0.93 12.06 12.43
CA ASN A 210 -0.92 11.88 10.97
C ASN A 210 -2.24 12.33 10.35
N GLY A 211 -3.38 11.87 10.85
CA GLY A 211 -4.68 12.15 10.26
C GLY A 211 -4.88 13.62 9.88
N PRO A 212 -4.96 14.56 10.82
CA PRO A 212 -5.19 15.97 10.50
C PRO A 212 -4.03 16.61 9.73
N VAL A 213 -2.76 16.21 9.97
CA VAL A 213 -1.62 16.83 9.29
C VAL A 213 -1.54 16.39 7.83
N MET A 214 -1.74 15.09 7.55
CA MET A 214 -1.58 14.53 6.20
C MET A 214 -2.71 14.94 5.25
N LEU A 215 -3.81 15.51 5.74
CA LEU A 215 -4.79 16.20 4.88
C LEU A 215 -4.16 17.38 4.11
N GLY A 216 -3.00 17.85 4.52
CA GLY A 216 -2.21 18.86 3.82
C GLY A 216 -1.41 18.35 2.61
N VAL A 217 -1.50 17.07 2.23
CA VAL A 217 -0.89 16.54 1.00
C VAL A 217 -1.45 17.26 -0.22
N ARG A 218 -0.56 17.65 -1.14
CA ARG A 218 -0.89 18.44 -2.34
C ARG A 218 -0.39 17.72 -3.58
N ASP A 219 -1.31 17.11 -4.30
CA ASP A 219 -1.06 16.58 -5.63
C ASP A 219 -1.92 17.33 -6.66
N PRO A 220 -1.34 18.06 -7.62
CA PRO A 220 -2.11 18.87 -8.57
C PRO A 220 -3.02 18.06 -9.50
N ILE A 221 -2.88 16.75 -9.55
CA ILE A 221 -3.75 15.86 -10.34
C ILE A 221 -4.57 14.90 -9.47
N ASP A 222 -4.50 15.05 -8.16
CA ASP A 222 -5.23 14.27 -7.14
C ASP A 222 -5.12 12.74 -7.35
N ASN A 223 -3.94 12.26 -7.75
CA ASN A 223 -3.68 10.84 -7.97
C ASN A 223 -2.74 10.27 -6.91
N TYR A 224 -3.20 10.24 -5.67
CA TYR A 224 -2.48 9.67 -4.54
C TYR A 224 -3.41 8.90 -3.59
N GLY A 225 -2.82 8.10 -2.73
CA GLY A 225 -3.44 7.48 -1.57
C GLY A 225 -2.48 7.50 -0.39
N PHE A 226 -3.00 7.35 0.83
CA PHE A 226 -2.13 7.16 1.99
C PHE A 226 -1.59 5.73 2.02
N GLU A 227 -0.31 5.56 2.31
CA GLU A 227 0.26 4.26 2.64
C GLU A 227 0.28 4.11 4.16
N VAL A 228 -0.24 2.98 4.64
CA VAL A 228 -0.33 2.69 6.07
C VAL A 228 0.08 1.25 6.35
N HIS A 229 0.55 1.00 7.57
CA HIS A 229 1.00 -0.32 8.03
C HIS A 229 0.24 -0.74 9.28
N GLN A 230 0.01 -2.05 9.47
CA GLN A 230 -0.66 -2.56 10.67
C GLN A 230 -0.28 -4.01 10.94
N TYR A 231 0.29 -4.23 12.10
CA TYR A 231 0.56 -5.57 12.62
C TYR A 231 -0.39 -5.93 13.78
N MET A 232 -0.31 -7.18 14.27
CA MET A 232 -1.25 -7.75 15.21
C MET A 232 -0.60 -8.26 16.51
N ASP A 233 0.71 -8.13 16.61
CA ASP A 233 1.50 -8.54 17.76
C ASP A 233 1.37 -7.57 18.94
N GLU A 234 2.10 -7.82 20.03
CA GLU A 234 1.92 -7.14 21.31
C GLU A 234 2.06 -5.62 21.21
N ASP A 235 3.03 -5.13 20.45
CA ASP A 235 3.32 -3.71 20.26
C ASP A 235 2.97 -3.21 18.86
N LEU A 236 2.32 -4.04 18.04
CA LEU A 236 1.88 -3.74 16.67
C LEU A 236 3.06 -3.48 15.70
N SER A 237 4.26 -3.99 16.00
CA SER A 237 5.48 -3.78 15.20
C SER A 237 5.73 -4.85 14.13
N GLY A 238 5.10 -6.02 14.23
CA GLY A 238 5.36 -7.18 13.37
C GLY A 238 6.62 -7.98 13.74
N THR A 239 7.24 -7.69 14.88
CA THR A 239 8.48 -8.34 15.34
C THR A 239 8.24 -9.53 16.27
N HIS A 240 7.02 -9.73 16.76
CA HIS A 240 6.64 -10.83 17.63
C HIS A 240 5.77 -11.85 16.90
N THR A 241 5.82 -13.11 17.37
CA THR A 241 5.15 -14.22 16.66
C THR A 241 3.64 -14.30 16.94
N ALA A 242 3.22 -13.97 18.18
CA ALA A 242 1.84 -14.11 18.60
C ALA A 242 1.00 -12.88 18.22
N CYS A 243 -0.20 -13.08 17.68
CA CYS A 243 -1.09 -12.00 17.23
C CYS A 243 -2.13 -11.66 18.31
N VAL A 244 -1.66 -11.27 19.49
CA VAL A 244 -2.52 -10.98 20.67
C VAL A 244 -3.44 -9.77 20.48
N ASN A 245 -3.13 -8.91 19.52
CA ASN A 245 -3.85 -7.69 19.20
C ASN A 245 -4.61 -7.74 17.86
N ALA A 246 -4.97 -8.94 17.38
CA ALA A 246 -5.70 -9.09 16.10
C ALA A 246 -7.01 -8.28 16.07
N ASP A 247 -7.77 -8.22 17.17
CA ASP A 247 -9.01 -7.42 17.26
C ASP A 247 -8.71 -5.91 17.19
N ILE A 248 -7.62 -5.46 17.81
CA ILE A 248 -7.19 -4.05 17.74
C ILE A 248 -6.87 -3.68 16.29
N ALA A 249 -6.12 -4.52 15.57
CA ALA A 249 -5.74 -4.28 14.19
C ALA A 249 -6.96 -4.20 13.25
N VAL A 250 -7.90 -5.14 13.36
CA VAL A 250 -9.13 -5.14 12.56
C VAL A 250 -9.98 -3.90 12.84
N ASN A 251 -10.16 -3.56 14.12
CA ASN A 251 -10.92 -2.36 14.50
C ASN A 251 -10.23 -1.06 14.06
N ALA A 252 -8.90 -1.03 14.03
CA ALA A 252 -8.14 0.11 13.55
C ALA A 252 -8.37 0.34 12.04
N ILE A 253 -8.40 -0.74 11.23
CA ILE A 253 -8.75 -0.66 9.81
C ILE A 253 -10.16 -0.10 9.62
N ALA A 254 -11.16 -0.60 10.34
CA ALA A 254 -12.52 -0.10 10.26
C ALA A 254 -12.63 1.40 10.61
N LYS A 255 -11.95 1.83 11.68
CA LYS A 255 -11.90 3.25 12.09
C LYS A 255 -11.22 4.12 11.03
N LEU A 256 -10.11 3.64 10.45
CA LEU A 256 -9.46 4.38 9.37
C LEU A 256 -10.34 4.45 8.13
N SER A 257 -11.12 3.41 7.81
CA SER A 257 -12.11 3.46 6.72
C SER A 257 -13.11 4.59 6.91
N ASP A 258 -13.64 4.74 8.12
CA ASP A 258 -14.57 5.82 8.44
C ASP A 258 -13.91 7.21 8.33
N TRP A 259 -12.67 7.34 8.80
CA TRP A 259 -11.89 8.57 8.67
C TRP A 259 -11.60 8.92 7.20
N LEU A 260 -11.25 7.93 6.38
CA LEU A 260 -11.00 8.10 4.94
C LEU A 260 -12.26 8.58 4.22
N ARG A 261 -13.42 7.97 4.49
CA ARG A 261 -14.71 8.41 3.94
C ARG A 261 -15.07 9.84 4.33
N ALA A 262 -14.90 10.15 5.63
CA ALA A 262 -15.21 11.49 6.15
C ALA A 262 -14.34 12.59 5.52
N ASN A 263 -13.16 12.26 5.01
CA ASN A 263 -12.20 13.20 4.43
C ASN A 263 -12.04 13.07 2.90
N ASP A 264 -12.82 12.21 2.23
CA ASP A 264 -12.71 11.92 0.80
C ASP A 264 -11.28 11.51 0.40
N LYS A 265 -10.74 10.51 1.12
CA LYS A 265 -9.39 9.98 0.93
C LYS A 265 -9.41 8.48 0.72
N ARG A 266 -8.29 7.97 0.18
CA ARG A 266 -8.07 6.53 -0.02
C ARG A 266 -6.75 6.12 0.63
N ALA A 267 -6.67 4.85 1.02
CA ALA A 267 -5.46 4.27 1.59
C ALA A 267 -5.08 2.94 0.93
N PHE A 268 -3.84 2.56 1.15
CA PHE A 268 -3.25 1.29 0.79
C PHE A 268 -2.53 0.71 2.02
N LEU A 269 -2.80 -0.56 2.36
CA LEU A 269 -2.10 -1.24 3.44
C LEU A 269 -0.79 -1.83 2.89
N GLY A 270 0.31 -1.07 3.03
CA GLY A 270 1.62 -1.41 2.47
C GLY A 270 2.27 -2.60 3.17
N GLU A 271 2.05 -2.72 4.49
CA GLU A 271 2.55 -3.84 5.28
C GLU A 271 1.53 -4.30 6.31
N PHE A 272 1.40 -5.61 6.40
CA PHE A 272 0.75 -6.35 7.47
C PHE A 272 1.25 -7.80 7.40
N GLY A 273 1.26 -8.49 8.49
CA GLY A 273 1.77 -9.86 8.53
C GLY A 273 1.37 -10.59 9.81
N GLY A 274 1.72 -11.85 9.89
CA GLY A 274 1.49 -12.68 11.06
C GLY A 274 2.00 -14.10 10.84
N SER A 275 2.16 -14.84 11.94
CA SER A 275 2.66 -16.20 11.94
C SER A 275 1.58 -17.22 11.51
N GLU A 276 1.94 -18.51 11.56
CA GLU A 276 1.01 -19.62 11.32
C GLU A 276 0.08 -19.95 12.51
N GLU A 277 0.13 -19.18 13.57
CA GLU A 277 -0.74 -19.35 14.74
C GLU A 277 -2.22 -19.05 14.39
N PRO A 278 -3.16 -19.77 14.99
CA PRO A 278 -4.59 -19.64 14.65
C PRO A 278 -5.13 -18.21 14.73
N ASP A 279 -4.71 -17.43 15.75
CA ASP A 279 -5.14 -16.05 15.95
C ASP A 279 -4.59 -15.13 14.85
N CYS A 280 -3.33 -15.36 14.42
CA CYS A 280 -2.74 -14.66 13.30
C CYS A 280 -3.49 -14.97 11.99
N LEU A 281 -3.75 -16.24 11.71
CA LEU A 281 -4.47 -16.65 10.50
C LEU A 281 -5.89 -16.07 10.47
N ALA A 282 -6.60 -16.08 11.60
CA ALA A 282 -7.91 -15.46 11.71
C ALA A 282 -7.84 -13.93 11.54
N GLY A 283 -6.85 -13.28 12.14
CA GLY A 283 -6.62 -11.84 12.02
C GLY A 283 -6.35 -11.41 10.58
N LEU A 284 -5.44 -12.09 9.87
CA LEU A 284 -5.14 -11.84 8.45
C LEU A 284 -6.38 -11.91 7.57
N LYS A 285 -7.20 -12.96 7.75
CA LYS A 285 -8.45 -13.12 7.01
C LYS A 285 -9.43 -11.99 7.28
N ARG A 286 -9.56 -11.57 8.53
CA ARG A 286 -10.47 -10.48 8.95
C ARG A 286 -10.01 -9.12 8.44
N MET A 287 -8.70 -8.81 8.52
CA MET A 287 -8.14 -7.56 8.01
C MET A 287 -8.39 -7.42 6.50
N THR A 288 -8.06 -8.46 5.72
CA THR A 288 -8.27 -8.44 4.28
C THR A 288 -9.76 -8.45 3.90
N GLY A 289 -10.60 -9.11 4.69
CA GLY A 289 -12.06 -9.09 4.54
C GLY A 289 -12.64 -7.70 4.79
N GLN A 290 -12.24 -7.03 5.88
CA GLN A 290 -12.67 -5.66 6.21
C GLN A 290 -12.32 -4.67 5.09
N MET A 291 -11.09 -4.73 4.56
CA MET A 291 -10.70 -3.86 3.43
C MET A 291 -11.49 -4.17 2.15
N ALA A 292 -11.87 -5.43 1.92
CA ALA A 292 -12.71 -5.79 0.77
C ALA A 292 -14.15 -5.24 0.92
N GLU A 293 -14.70 -5.23 2.14
CA GLU A 293 -15.99 -4.59 2.45
C GLU A 293 -15.92 -3.08 2.28
N ASP A 294 -14.79 -2.46 2.63
CA ASP A 294 -14.52 -1.03 2.56
C ASP A 294 -13.75 -0.61 1.29
N SER A 295 -13.90 -1.37 0.19
CA SER A 295 -13.14 -1.16 -1.06
C SER A 295 -13.41 0.20 -1.75
N ASP A 296 -14.41 0.95 -1.30
CA ASP A 296 -14.64 2.34 -1.71
C ASP A 296 -13.50 3.28 -1.29
N VAL A 297 -12.81 2.98 -0.18
CA VAL A 297 -11.72 3.80 0.37
C VAL A 297 -10.37 3.08 0.41
N TRP A 298 -10.33 1.75 0.21
CA TRP A 298 -9.09 1.00 0.17
C TRP A 298 -8.66 0.69 -1.26
N LEU A 299 -7.42 1.06 -1.60
CA LEU A 299 -6.80 0.69 -2.88
C LEU A 299 -6.37 -0.78 -2.90
N GLY A 300 -6.04 -1.34 -1.75
CA GLY A 300 -5.58 -2.71 -1.62
C GLY A 300 -4.52 -2.88 -0.54
N TRP A 301 -3.74 -3.95 -0.68
CA TRP A 301 -2.77 -4.34 0.34
C TRP A 301 -1.58 -5.13 -0.24
N THR A 302 -0.45 -5.15 0.51
CA THR A 302 0.68 -6.04 0.29
C THR A 302 1.12 -6.67 1.61
N TYR A 303 1.16 -8.01 1.64
CA TYR A 303 1.56 -8.79 2.81
C TYR A 303 3.09 -8.69 3.05
N TRP A 304 3.53 -8.57 4.30
CA TRP A 304 4.93 -8.63 4.71
C TRP A 304 5.25 -10.00 5.33
N ALA A 305 6.08 -10.89 4.74
CA ALA A 305 6.72 -10.71 3.45
C ALA A 305 7.01 -12.08 2.80
N GLY A 306 7.38 -12.01 1.54
CA GLY A 306 8.07 -13.06 0.81
C GLY A 306 9.45 -12.56 0.39
N GLY A 307 10.11 -13.29 -0.51
CA GLY A 307 11.43 -12.92 -1.03
C GLY A 307 12.43 -14.07 -0.92
N ASP A 308 13.44 -14.06 -1.78
CA ASP A 308 14.35 -15.19 -1.87
C ASP A 308 15.18 -15.39 -0.61
N TRP A 309 15.53 -14.30 0.05
CA TRP A 309 16.37 -14.30 1.25
C TRP A 309 15.62 -14.02 2.55
N TRP A 310 14.31 -13.87 2.50
CA TRP A 310 13.53 -13.74 3.72
C TRP A 310 13.71 -15.01 4.55
N PRO A 311 14.15 -14.91 5.82
CA PRO A 311 14.55 -16.08 6.59
C PRO A 311 13.42 -17.08 6.77
N GLU A 312 13.70 -18.37 6.61
CA GLU A 312 12.68 -19.43 6.69
C GLU A 312 12.02 -19.51 8.08
N GLY A 313 12.75 -19.13 9.13
CA GLY A 313 12.27 -19.14 10.51
C GLY A 313 11.41 -17.94 10.91
N GLU A 314 11.32 -16.90 10.06
CA GLU A 314 10.49 -15.74 10.36
C GLU A 314 9.00 -16.09 10.32
N GLY A 315 8.27 -15.69 11.37
CA GLY A 315 6.87 -16.06 11.57
C GLY A 315 5.96 -15.57 10.44
N ASN A 316 6.21 -14.39 9.89
CA ASN A 316 5.45 -13.78 8.82
C ASN A 316 5.90 -14.17 7.40
N ASN A 317 6.84 -15.11 7.25
CA ASN A 317 7.29 -15.57 5.94
C ASN A 317 6.21 -16.37 5.21
N ILE A 318 5.81 -15.94 3.98
CA ILE A 318 4.87 -16.69 3.13
C ILE A 318 5.52 -17.34 1.90
N LYS A 319 6.85 -17.33 1.81
CA LYS A 319 7.58 -18.11 0.80
C LYS A 319 7.29 -19.61 1.01
N PRO A 320 7.07 -20.39 -0.06
CA PRO A 320 6.81 -21.82 0.07
C PRO A 320 8.03 -22.55 0.67
N THR A 321 7.76 -23.61 1.42
CA THR A 321 8.78 -24.51 1.94
C THR A 321 8.87 -25.76 1.07
N ALA A 322 9.84 -26.64 1.37
CA ALA A 322 9.88 -27.98 0.76
C ALA A 322 8.60 -28.82 1.02
N LYS A 323 7.81 -28.44 2.03
CA LYS A 323 6.53 -29.10 2.37
C LYS A 323 5.32 -28.48 1.67
N GLY A 324 5.50 -27.41 0.90
CA GLY A 324 4.45 -26.70 0.20
C GLY A 324 4.20 -25.30 0.73
N ASP A 325 2.99 -24.79 0.51
CA ASP A 325 2.57 -23.44 0.88
C ASP A 325 2.56 -23.24 2.39
N ARG A 326 2.85 -22.01 2.82
CA ARG A 326 2.66 -21.56 4.19
C ARG A 326 1.17 -21.38 4.51
N LYS A 327 0.77 -21.61 5.76
CA LYS A 327 -0.64 -21.54 6.17
C LYS A 327 -1.26 -20.15 6.00
N GLN A 328 -0.47 -19.08 6.17
CA GLN A 328 -0.92 -17.70 5.95
C GLN A 328 -1.58 -17.51 4.57
N LEU A 329 -1.06 -18.20 3.56
CA LEU A 329 -1.60 -18.12 2.21
C LEU A 329 -3.07 -18.51 2.16
N SER A 330 -3.50 -19.53 2.92
CA SER A 330 -4.92 -19.95 3.00
C SER A 330 -5.85 -18.88 3.57
N SER A 331 -5.32 -17.98 4.40
CA SER A 331 -6.08 -16.82 4.95
C SER A 331 -6.19 -15.66 3.96
N LEU A 332 -5.24 -15.54 3.03
CA LEU A 332 -5.19 -14.47 2.03
C LEU A 332 -5.92 -14.83 0.73
N VAL A 333 -5.80 -16.07 0.27
CA VAL A 333 -6.37 -16.59 -1.00
C VAL A 333 -7.85 -16.29 -1.20
N PRO A 334 -8.75 -16.40 -0.20
CA PRO A 334 -10.16 -16.05 -0.38
C PRO A 334 -10.38 -14.62 -0.88
N ASN A 335 -9.43 -13.72 -0.62
CA ASN A 335 -9.46 -12.31 -0.99
C ASN A 335 -8.52 -11.98 -2.17
N LEU A 336 -7.96 -12.99 -2.85
CA LEU A 336 -7.07 -12.83 -4.02
C LEU A 336 -7.79 -12.94 -5.37
N SER A 337 -9.09 -13.21 -5.41
CA SER A 337 -9.82 -13.30 -6.68
C SER A 337 -9.69 -11.99 -7.45
N PRO A 338 -9.04 -11.97 -8.63
CA PRO A 338 -8.96 -10.77 -9.42
C PRO A 338 -10.37 -10.38 -9.88
N PRO A 339 -10.72 -9.08 -9.87
CA PRO A 339 -11.94 -8.62 -10.50
C PRO A 339 -11.92 -8.96 -12.00
N ALA A 340 -13.06 -9.28 -12.57
CA ALA A 340 -13.20 -9.47 -14.01
C ALA A 340 -12.77 -8.23 -14.82
N SER A 341 -12.84 -7.05 -14.19
CA SER A 341 -12.24 -5.79 -14.67
C SER A 341 -11.95 -4.91 -13.46
N LYS A 342 -10.75 -4.30 -13.41
CA LYS A 342 -10.45 -3.32 -12.35
C LYS A 342 -11.35 -2.10 -12.51
N PRO A 343 -11.96 -1.56 -11.43
CA PRO A 343 -12.73 -0.33 -11.47
C PRO A 343 -11.90 0.84 -12.04
N GLY A 344 -12.54 1.83 -12.65
CA GLY A 344 -11.85 3.05 -13.10
C GLY A 344 -11.11 3.79 -11.99
N SER A 345 -11.59 3.66 -10.73
CA SER A 345 -10.91 4.15 -9.52
C SER A 345 -9.54 3.50 -9.26
N CYS A 346 -9.25 2.38 -9.91
CA CYS A 346 -7.96 1.67 -9.84
C CYS A 346 -6.95 2.13 -10.89
N ALA A 347 -7.26 3.16 -11.67
CA ALA A 347 -6.33 3.66 -12.68
C ALA A 347 -5.05 4.18 -12.00
N ILE A 348 -3.91 3.54 -12.30
CA ILE A 348 -2.59 3.97 -11.81
C ILE A 348 -2.19 5.27 -12.50
N ILE A 349 -2.56 5.43 -13.77
CA ILE A 349 -2.37 6.63 -14.56
C ILE A 349 -3.76 7.11 -14.99
N PRO A 350 -4.26 8.20 -14.41
CA PRO A 350 -5.58 8.71 -14.79
C PRO A 350 -5.61 9.12 -16.26
N PRO A 351 -6.75 9.02 -16.96
CA PRO A 351 -6.89 9.48 -18.33
C PRO A 351 -6.51 10.97 -18.44
N GLN A 352 -6.00 11.37 -19.60
CA GLN A 352 -5.80 12.79 -19.87
C GLN A 352 -7.18 13.41 -20.07
N GLY A 353 -7.51 14.40 -19.23
CA GLY A 353 -8.69 15.20 -19.38
C GLY A 353 -8.62 16.13 -20.59
#